data_d764920d2e608e0ee4323abeace54c3b
#
_entry.id   d764920d2e608e0ee4323abeace54c3b
#
_cell.length_a   1.000
_cell.length_b   1.000
_cell.length_c   1.000
_cell.angle_alpha   90.00
_cell.angle_beta   90.00
_cell.angle_gamma   90.00
#
_symmetry.space_group_name_H-M   'P 1'
#
loop_
_entity.id
_entity.type
_entity.pdbx_description
1 polymer ?
#
loop_
_entity_poly.entity_id
_entity_poly.type
_entity_poly.pdbx_seq_one_letter_code
_entity_poly.pdbx_strand_id
1 'polypeptide(L)'
;MITAAHMGWLDPQAKRPVTLDLGARPWLRTGDTVLSATVTGDGVNVTGDNHDSTTVSFFVSPSVTSGKVSATVHVVTTDGEEDDFTMEWTVNNT
;
A
#
# COMPACT_ATOMS: atom_id res chain seq x y z
N MET A 1 -0.82 4.37 -14.18
CA MET A 1 -1.12 3.43 -13.09
C MET A 1 0.02 2.44 -12.92
N ILE A 2 0.42 2.20 -11.69
CA ILE A 2 1.47 1.25 -11.37
C ILE A 2 0.86 -0.15 -11.32
N THR A 3 1.49 -1.13 -11.97
CA THR A 3 1.05 -2.53 -11.92
C THR A 3 1.22 -3.11 -10.52
N ALA A 4 0.38 -4.09 -10.19
CA ALA A 4 0.45 -4.78 -8.91
C ALA A 4 1.81 -5.45 -8.71
N ALA A 5 2.37 -5.29 -7.51
CA ALA A 5 3.59 -5.95 -7.09
C ALA A 5 3.25 -7.03 -6.06
N HIS A 6 3.76 -8.25 -6.28
CA HIS A 6 3.56 -9.34 -5.33
C HIS A 6 4.51 -9.18 -4.15
N MET A 7 3.96 -9.03 -2.96
CA MET A 7 4.71 -8.73 -1.73
C MET A 7 5.06 -9.98 -0.92
N GLY A 8 4.52 -11.15 -1.26
CA GLY A 8 4.78 -12.40 -0.57
C GLY A 8 3.53 -13.04 0.01
N TRP A 9 3.72 -13.81 1.07
CA TRP A 9 2.67 -14.61 1.69
C TRP A 9 2.22 -13.96 2.99
N LEU A 10 0.93 -14.10 3.30
CA LEU A 10 0.37 -13.70 4.58
C LEU A 10 -0.31 -14.90 5.23
N ASP A 11 -0.06 -15.11 6.52
CA ASP A 11 -0.88 -16.00 7.33
C ASP A 11 -2.25 -15.34 7.54
N PRO A 12 -3.36 -16.10 7.55
CA PRO A 12 -4.70 -15.52 7.75
C PRO A 12 -4.86 -14.72 9.05
N GLN A 13 -4.02 -14.97 10.04
CA GLN A 13 -4.07 -14.26 11.32
C GLN A 13 -2.98 -13.21 11.46
N ALA A 14 -2.20 -12.96 10.40
CA ALA A 14 -1.13 -11.99 10.44
C ALA A 14 -1.67 -10.56 10.45
N LYS A 15 -0.90 -9.67 11.06
CA LYS A 15 -1.04 -8.23 10.91
C LYS A 15 0.36 -7.70 10.62
N ARG A 16 0.55 -7.12 9.43
CA ARG A 16 1.88 -6.76 8.96
C ARG A 16 1.94 -5.28 8.62
N PRO A 17 3.04 -4.61 8.98
CA PRO A 17 3.28 -3.24 8.55
C PRO A 17 3.71 -3.20 7.08
N VAL A 18 3.24 -2.19 6.37
CA VAL A 18 3.62 -1.94 4.99
C VAL A 18 4.05 -0.48 4.89
N THR A 19 5.19 -0.25 4.24
CA THR A 19 5.67 1.10 3.97
C THR A 19 5.93 1.24 2.49
N LEU A 20 5.30 2.25 1.88
CA LEU A 20 5.54 2.64 0.50
C LEU A 20 6.41 3.88 0.51
N ASP A 21 7.68 3.73 0.12
CA ASP A 21 8.63 4.84 0.08
C ASP A 21 8.66 5.44 -1.32
N LEU A 22 7.94 6.52 -1.51
CA LEU A 22 7.85 7.20 -2.79
C LEU A 22 9.10 8.03 -3.08
N GLY A 23 9.82 8.44 -2.04
CA GLY A 23 11.08 9.16 -2.21
C GLY A 23 12.20 8.30 -2.77
N ALA A 24 12.17 6.98 -2.52
CA ALA A 24 13.13 6.03 -3.08
C ALA A 24 12.74 5.59 -4.50
N ARG A 25 11.52 5.90 -4.94
CA ARG A 25 11.03 5.56 -6.27
C ARG A 25 11.13 6.78 -7.18
N PRO A 26 11.40 6.60 -8.48
CA PRO A 26 11.51 7.76 -9.38
C PRO A 26 10.17 8.42 -9.71
N TRP A 27 9.09 8.04 -9.02
CA TRP A 27 7.77 8.63 -9.27
C TRP A 27 7.63 10.03 -8.67
N LEU A 28 8.12 10.21 -7.44
CA LEU A 28 7.99 11.51 -6.76
C LEU A 28 9.02 12.48 -7.31
N ARG A 29 8.56 13.60 -7.85
CA ARG A 29 9.45 14.62 -8.41
C ARG A 29 10.26 15.28 -7.32
N THR A 30 11.47 15.72 -7.69
CA THR A 30 12.33 16.48 -6.78
C THR A 30 11.60 17.70 -6.25
N GLY A 31 11.54 17.81 -4.93
CA GLY A 31 10.86 18.93 -4.28
C GLY A 31 9.36 18.79 -4.11
N ASP A 32 8.76 17.74 -4.69
CA ASP A 32 7.34 17.46 -4.49
C ASP A 32 7.15 16.61 -3.23
N THR A 33 5.95 16.65 -2.68
CA THR A 33 5.63 15.91 -1.45
C THR A 33 4.24 15.29 -1.56
N VAL A 34 4.00 14.28 -0.72
CA VAL A 34 2.68 13.65 -0.60
C VAL A 34 1.73 14.60 0.12
N LEU A 35 0.67 15.00 -0.57
CA LEU A 35 -0.39 15.81 0.01
C LEU A 35 -1.43 14.95 0.72
N SER A 36 -1.84 13.87 0.08
CA SER A 36 -2.80 12.92 0.66
C SER A 36 -2.56 11.52 0.15
N ALA A 37 -2.97 10.54 0.94
CA ALA A 37 -2.90 9.13 0.56
C ALA A 37 -4.12 8.41 1.13
N THR A 38 -4.79 7.64 0.27
CA THR A 38 -5.94 6.82 0.65
C THR A 38 -5.60 5.37 0.36
N VAL A 39 -5.76 4.51 1.36
CA VAL A 39 -5.45 3.08 1.22
C VAL A 39 -6.75 2.29 1.24
N THR A 40 -6.95 1.46 0.22
CA THR A 40 -8.14 0.62 0.08
C THR A 40 -7.70 -0.84 0.04
N GLY A 41 -8.32 -1.67 0.87
CA GLY A 41 -8.04 -3.10 0.91
C GLY A 41 -9.04 -3.91 0.10
N ASP A 42 -8.56 -4.98 -0.53
CA ASP A 42 -9.38 -5.99 -1.19
C ASP A 42 -8.98 -7.36 -0.65
N GLY A 43 -9.81 -7.91 0.23
CA GLY A 43 -9.50 -9.13 0.97
C GLY A 43 -8.58 -8.91 2.16
N VAL A 44 -8.22 -7.68 2.46
CA VAL A 44 -7.47 -7.32 3.67
C VAL A 44 -8.14 -6.14 4.36
N ASN A 45 -7.97 -6.07 5.66
CA ASN A 45 -8.31 -4.88 6.45
C ASN A 45 -7.08 -4.00 6.54
N VAL A 46 -7.27 -2.72 6.32
CA VAL A 46 -6.22 -1.72 6.41
C VAL A 46 -6.46 -0.88 7.66
N THR A 47 -5.44 -0.76 8.50
CA THR A 47 -5.52 0.03 9.74
C THR A 47 -4.25 0.87 9.90
N GLY A 48 -4.35 1.95 10.67
CA GLY A 48 -3.21 2.78 11.02
C GLY A 48 -2.57 3.46 9.82
N ASP A 49 -3.34 3.73 8.76
CA ASP A 49 -2.81 4.39 7.58
C ASP A 49 -2.38 5.81 7.91
N ASN A 50 -1.19 6.16 7.45
CA ASN A 50 -0.55 7.43 7.73
C ASN A 50 0.43 7.76 6.61
N HIS A 51 0.76 9.03 6.45
CA HIS A 51 1.78 9.45 5.50
C HIS A 51 2.60 10.60 6.04
N ASP A 52 3.83 10.69 5.55
CA ASP A 52 4.63 11.91 5.68
C ASP A 52 4.89 12.50 4.27
N SER A 53 5.91 13.33 4.13
CA SER A 53 6.15 13.99 2.85
C SER A 53 6.60 13.06 1.73
N THR A 54 7.12 11.87 2.04
CA THR A 54 7.68 10.95 1.04
C THR A 54 7.22 9.51 1.20
N THR A 55 6.56 9.15 2.29
CA THR A 55 6.18 7.76 2.56
C THR A 55 4.73 7.62 2.95
N VAL A 56 4.16 6.45 2.65
CA VAL A 56 2.83 6.04 3.13
C VAL A 56 3.01 4.73 3.89
N SER A 57 2.45 4.64 5.08
CA SER A 57 2.56 3.44 5.91
C SER A 57 1.19 3.04 6.45
N PHE A 58 1.00 1.74 6.61
CA PHE A 58 -0.25 1.18 7.10
C PHE A 58 -0.01 -0.26 7.54
N PHE A 59 -1.00 -0.85 8.20
CA PHE A 59 -1.02 -2.27 8.53
C PHE A 59 -2.06 -2.98 7.70
N VAL A 60 -1.75 -4.19 7.27
CA VAL A 60 -2.70 -5.07 6.58
C VAL A 60 -2.90 -6.34 7.40
N SER A 61 -4.14 -6.78 7.47
CA SER A 61 -4.48 -8.08 8.03
C SER A 61 -5.53 -8.74 7.14
N PRO A 62 -5.34 -10.03 6.76
CA PRO A 62 -6.29 -10.67 5.87
C PRO A 62 -7.69 -10.75 6.46
N SER A 63 -8.70 -10.55 5.62
CA SER A 63 -10.09 -10.80 5.96
C SER A 63 -10.60 -12.11 5.35
N VAL A 64 -9.72 -12.85 4.67
CA VAL A 64 -10.00 -14.15 4.05
C VAL A 64 -8.96 -15.16 4.53
N THR A 65 -9.24 -16.45 4.34
CA THR A 65 -8.37 -17.53 4.81
C THR A 65 -7.43 -18.06 3.73
N SER A 66 -7.65 -17.70 2.49
CA SER A 66 -6.81 -18.13 1.37
C SER A 66 -7.05 -17.27 0.15
N GLY A 67 -6.13 -17.30 -0.79
CA GLY A 67 -6.24 -16.63 -2.07
C GLY A 67 -5.47 -15.34 -2.14
N LYS A 68 -5.61 -14.66 -3.26
CA LYS A 68 -4.93 -13.39 -3.49
C LYS A 68 -5.69 -12.24 -2.89
N VAL A 69 -4.98 -11.34 -2.25
CA VAL A 69 -5.51 -10.12 -1.65
C VAL A 69 -4.61 -8.95 -2.05
N SER A 70 -5.15 -7.75 -1.95
CA SER A 70 -4.38 -6.57 -2.35
C SER A 70 -4.74 -5.35 -1.52
N ALA A 71 -3.83 -4.38 -1.53
CA ALA A 71 -4.08 -3.04 -1.03
C ALA A 71 -3.65 -2.04 -2.10
N THR A 72 -4.48 -1.05 -2.34
CA THR A 72 -4.20 0.01 -3.31
C THR A 72 -4.05 1.33 -2.58
N VAL A 73 -2.94 2.01 -2.82
CA VAL A 73 -2.66 3.33 -2.27
C VAL A 73 -2.87 4.36 -3.37
N HIS A 74 -3.84 5.23 -3.20
CA HIS A 74 -4.05 6.38 -4.08
C HIS A 74 -3.34 7.58 -3.49
N VAL A 75 -2.37 8.11 -4.21
CA VAL A 75 -1.52 9.21 -3.75
C VAL A 75 -1.79 10.45 -4.57
N VAL A 76 -1.94 11.58 -3.90
CA VAL A 76 -2.01 12.90 -4.52
C VAL A 76 -0.83 13.70 -3.99
N THR A 77 -0.07 14.33 -4.89
CA THR A 77 1.06 15.18 -4.48
C THR A 77 0.66 16.64 -4.36
N THR A 78 1.50 17.41 -3.72
CA THR A 78 1.31 18.86 -3.55
C THR A 78 1.24 19.57 -4.91
N ASP A 79 1.97 19.08 -5.91
CA ASP A 79 1.94 19.63 -7.26
C ASP A 79 0.74 19.17 -8.09
N GLY A 80 -0.12 18.29 -7.54
CA GLY A 80 -1.34 17.85 -8.20
C GLY A 80 -1.20 16.58 -9.03
N GLU A 81 -0.10 15.87 -8.93
CA GLU A 81 0.01 14.55 -9.57
C GLU A 81 -0.69 13.49 -8.74
N GLU A 82 -1.27 12.50 -9.40
CA GLU A 82 -2.00 11.41 -8.75
C GLU A 82 -1.62 10.09 -9.39
N ASP A 83 -1.55 9.04 -8.58
CA ASP A 83 -1.38 7.69 -9.08
C ASP A 83 -1.83 6.66 -8.05
N ASP A 84 -2.03 5.43 -8.52
CA ASP A 84 -2.38 4.29 -7.69
C ASP A 84 -1.22 3.31 -7.65
N PHE A 85 -0.92 2.83 -6.44
CA PHE A 85 0.09 1.80 -6.22
C PHE A 85 -0.60 0.59 -5.60
N THR A 86 -0.56 -0.56 -6.28
CA THR A 86 -1.21 -1.76 -5.79
C THR A 86 -0.18 -2.79 -5.37
N MET A 87 -0.36 -3.32 -4.17
CA MET A 87 0.46 -4.39 -3.62
C MET A 87 -0.40 -5.62 -3.40
N GLU A 88 0.14 -6.79 -3.76
CA GLU A 88 -0.57 -8.07 -3.64
C GLU A 88 0.14 -9.00 -2.68
N TRP A 89 -0.66 -9.80 -2.00
CA TRP A 89 -0.18 -10.93 -1.18
C TRP A 89 -1.00 -12.15 -1.52
N THR A 90 -0.45 -13.31 -1.22
CA THR A 90 -1.20 -14.56 -1.21
C THR A 90 -1.42 -14.99 0.23
N VAL A 91 -2.67 -15.18 0.61
CA VAL A 91 -3.01 -15.66 1.94
C VAL A 91 -2.94 -17.17 1.93
N ASN A 92 -2.15 -17.74 2.85
CA ASN A 92 -1.97 -19.17 2.95
C ASN A 92 -1.90 -19.56 4.43
N ASN A 93 -2.73 -20.51 4.80
CA ASN A 93 -2.74 -21.05 6.15
C ASN A 93 -1.71 -22.18 6.24
N THR A 94 -0.58 -21.86 6.86
CA THR A 94 0.51 -22.83 7.01
C THR A 94 0.49 -23.53 8.35
#